data_e9cbe7f4e2e369a665858cd67f85a68e
#
_entry.id   e9cbe7f4e2e369a665858cd67f85a68e
#
_cell.length_a   1.000
_cell.length_b   1.000
_cell.length_c   1.000
_cell.angle_alpha   90.00
_cell.angle_beta   90.00
_cell.angle_gamma   90.00
#
_symmetry.space_group_name_H-M   'P 1'
#
loop_
_entity.id
_entity.type
_entity.pdbx_description
1 polymer ?
#
loop_
_entity_poly.entity_id
_entity_poly.type
_entity_poly.pdbx_seq_one_letter_code
_entity_poly.pdbx_strand_id
1 'polypeptide(L)'
;MKNTMKVLTAMLAILLLSLNLSAFAQSAEKSYTIGIAQFAEHPSLDNCREGFIQGLAEAGFVEGENVTFITQNAQADMGLTQQIAAQMAQECDLVCAIATPMAQAAFNACMDQGVPVVYTAVSDPTGAMLADADGKNAKAITGSCDLLPVEAQLKLIRAFLPGATKIGILYTTSETNSESQLKLYQQHAAAYGFEIVPAGISTGADLSLALDSLLPNVDCLTNLTDNTVVSYLAVMLDKANAAGKPVFGSEIEQVKNGCVASEGVEYIALGKQTGALAAQVLGGTFAGEIPFVSSQGGEMTYNSQVAAALHITIPEAEQARGMDVAQK
;
A
#
# COMPACT_ATOMS: atom_id res chain seq x y z
N MET A 1 71.99 -25.50 21.38
CA MET A 1 71.52 -24.56 20.33
C MET A 1 70.50 -25.20 19.33
N LYS A 2 70.65 -26.44 18.82
CA LYS A 2 69.67 -27.01 17.89
C LYS A 2 68.25 -27.30 18.47
N ASN A 3 68.15 -27.60 19.79
CA ASN A 3 66.85 -27.90 20.40
C ASN A 3 66.05 -26.64 20.83
N THR A 4 66.77 -25.56 21.21
CA THR A 4 66.14 -24.26 21.51
C THR A 4 65.52 -23.60 20.29
N MET A 5 66.14 -23.79 19.11
CA MET A 5 65.65 -23.25 17.85
C MET A 5 64.38 -23.98 17.35
N LYS A 6 64.27 -25.29 17.60
CA LYS A 6 63.07 -26.08 17.27
C LYS A 6 61.86 -25.71 18.16
N VAL A 7 62.10 -25.40 19.43
CA VAL A 7 61.04 -24.97 20.35
C VAL A 7 60.55 -23.56 20.00
N LEU A 8 61.46 -22.66 19.62
CA LEU A 8 61.09 -21.29 19.19
C LEU A 8 60.25 -21.30 17.89
N THR A 9 60.63 -22.19 16.91
CA THR A 9 59.85 -22.32 15.66
C THR A 9 58.48 -22.94 15.87
N ALA A 10 58.37 -23.91 16.81
CA ALA A 10 57.06 -24.50 17.18
C ALA A 10 56.17 -23.47 17.92
N MET A 11 56.72 -22.66 18.81
CA MET A 11 55.93 -21.59 19.45
C MET A 11 55.47 -20.51 18.46
N LEU A 12 56.32 -20.12 17.51
CA LEU A 12 55.94 -19.14 16.49
C LEU A 12 54.87 -19.69 15.54
N ALA A 13 54.91 -21.00 15.20
CA ALA A 13 53.87 -21.65 14.39
C ALA A 13 52.54 -21.74 15.13
N ILE A 14 52.54 -22.00 16.45
CA ILE A 14 51.33 -22.02 17.26
C ILE A 14 50.74 -20.59 17.44
N LEU A 15 51.60 -19.57 17.56
CA LEU A 15 51.17 -18.18 17.62
C LEU A 15 50.55 -17.70 16.29
N LEU A 16 51.09 -18.12 15.15
CA LEU A 16 50.56 -17.83 13.82
C LEU A 16 49.24 -18.61 13.52
N LEU A 17 49.08 -19.82 14.08
CA LEU A 17 47.81 -20.53 14.00
C LEU A 17 46.71 -19.91 14.87
N SER A 18 47.08 -19.38 16.07
CA SER A 18 46.12 -18.70 16.94
C SER A 18 45.67 -17.34 16.39
N LEU A 19 46.51 -16.64 15.63
CA LEU A 19 46.17 -15.41 14.93
C LEU A 19 45.19 -15.61 13.76
N ASN A 20 45.22 -16.79 13.12
CA ASN A 20 44.26 -17.11 12.05
C ASN A 20 42.91 -17.61 12.59
N LEU A 21 42.84 -18.12 13.83
CA LEU A 21 41.57 -18.49 14.44
C LEU A 21 40.78 -17.25 14.93
N SER A 22 41.45 -16.13 15.18
CA SER A 22 40.76 -14.89 15.59
C SER A 22 40.16 -14.10 14.42
N ALA A 23 40.52 -14.45 13.18
CA ALA A 23 39.95 -13.83 11.97
C ALA A 23 38.59 -14.42 11.54
N PHE A 24 38.15 -15.52 12.18
CA PHE A 24 36.78 -16.04 12.11
C PHE A 24 35.95 -15.66 13.33
N ALA A 25 36.20 -14.50 13.94
CA ALA A 25 35.17 -13.80 14.65
C ALA A 25 34.17 -13.35 13.59
N GLN A 26 33.22 -14.20 13.28
CA GLN A 26 32.02 -13.92 12.52
C GLN A 26 31.45 -12.64 13.15
N SER A 27 31.55 -11.53 12.45
CA SER A 27 30.75 -10.36 12.79
C SER A 27 29.33 -10.92 12.89
N ALA A 28 28.74 -10.93 14.07
CA ALA A 28 27.34 -11.30 14.20
C ALA A 28 26.60 -10.44 13.17
N GLU A 29 26.11 -11.05 12.11
CA GLU A 29 25.31 -10.33 11.11
C GLU A 29 24.18 -9.68 11.87
N LYS A 30 24.08 -8.37 11.74
CA LYS A 30 23.09 -7.59 12.46
C LYS A 30 21.72 -8.11 12.04
N SER A 31 21.00 -8.71 12.97
CA SER A 31 19.62 -9.16 12.76
C SER A 31 18.67 -8.04 13.15
N TYR A 32 17.60 -7.88 12.36
CA TYR A 32 16.62 -6.82 12.58
C TYR A 32 15.24 -7.45 12.84
N THR A 33 14.51 -6.84 13.77
CA THR A 33 13.09 -7.10 13.98
C THR A 33 12.28 -6.04 13.24
N ILE A 34 11.53 -6.43 12.22
CA ILE A 34 10.73 -5.52 11.39
C ILE A 34 9.26 -5.75 11.68
N GLY A 35 8.57 -4.70 12.15
CA GLY A 35 7.11 -4.71 12.29
C GLY A 35 6.44 -4.49 10.96
N ILE A 36 5.48 -5.35 10.59
CA ILE A 36 4.58 -5.14 9.44
C ILE A 36 3.19 -4.92 10.02
N ALA A 37 2.78 -3.65 10.06
CA ALA A 37 1.50 -3.22 10.61
C ALA A 37 0.55 -2.87 9.46
N GLN A 38 -0.52 -3.65 9.29
CA GLN A 38 -1.51 -3.48 8.22
C GLN A 38 -2.83 -2.97 8.80
N PHE A 39 -3.46 -1.97 8.15
CA PHE A 39 -4.71 -1.38 8.66
C PHE A 39 -5.92 -2.30 8.48
N ALA A 40 -6.09 -2.86 7.27
CA ALA A 40 -7.26 -3.67 6.92
C ALA A 40 -6.85 -4.91 6.13
N GLU A 41 -7.74 -5.90 6.04
CA GLU A 41 -7.52 -7.10 5.26
C GLU A 41 -8.27 -7.01 3.92
N HIS A 42 -7.52 -6.85 2.86
CA HIS A 42 -8.00 -6.95 1.47
C HIS A 42 -6.82 -7.13 0.51
N PRO A 43 -7.05 -7.68 -0.71
CA PRO A 43 -5.98 -8.09 -1.62
C PRO A 43 -4.94 -7.01 -1.94
N SER A 44 -5.34 -5.75 -2.08
CA SER A 44 -4.40 -4.67 -2.40
C SER A 44 -3.35 -4.46 -1.30
N LEU A 45 -3.77 -4.46 -0.02
CA LEU A 45 -2.83 -4.32 1.11
C LEU A 45 -2.01 -5.60 1.34
N ASP A 46 -2.60 -6.78 1.09
CA ASP A 46 -1.87 -8.04 1.14
C ASP A 46 -0.76 -8.08 0.08
N ASN A 47 -1.05 -7.60 -1.14
CA ASN A 47 -0.07 -7.43 -2.20
C ASN A 47 1.04 -6.44 -1.82
N CYS A 48 0.71 -5.32 -1.15
CA CYS A 48 1.73 -4.40 -0.60
C CYS A 48 2.66 -5.10 0.38
N ARG A 49 2.10 -5.88 1.31
CA ARG A 49 2.88 -6.64 2.30
C ARG A 49 3.79 -7.65 1.62
N GLU A 50 3.27 -8.43 0.67
CA GLU A 50 4.06 -9.39 -0.08
C GLU A 50 5.18 -8.71 -0.87
N GLY A 51 4.86 -7.63 -1.59
CA GLY A 51 5.84 -6.83 -2.32
C GLY A 51 6.93 -6.26 -1.41
N PHE A 52 6.57 -5.77 -0.21
CA PHE A 52 7.52 -5.26 0.77
C PHE A 52 8.54 -6.32 1.19
N ILE A 53 8.07 -7.53 1.52
CA ILE A 53 8.94 -8.65 1.89
C ILE A 53 9.85 -9.04 0.72
N GLN A 54 9.29 -9.11 -0.50
CA GLN A 54 10.08 -9.39 -1.71
C GLN A 54 11.16 -8.33 -1.95
N GLY A 55 10.82 -7.04 -1.84
CA GLY A 55 11.76 -5.94 -2.03
C GLY A 55 12.89 -5.91 -1.01
N LEU A 56 12.61 -6.26 0.26
CA LEU A 56 13.63 -6.46 1.28
C LEU A 56 14.55 -7.64 0.95
N ALA A 57 13.98 -8.78 0.54
CA ALA A 57 14.74 -9.97 0.19
C ALA A 57 15.66 -9.71 -1.03
N GLU A 58 15.18 -9.00 -2.07
CA GLU A 58 15.97 -8.57 -3.22
C GLU A 58 17.15 -7.67 -2.82
N ALA A 59 17.03 -6.94 -1.70
CA ALA A 59 18.09 -6.11 -1.12
C ALA A 59 19.00 -6.84 -0.12
N GLY A 60 18.80 -8.15 0.10
CA GLY A 60 19.61 -8.98 0.99
C GLY A 60 19.11 -9.05 2.44
N PHE A 61 17.89 -8.56 2.72
CA PHE A 61 17.24 -8.68 4.04
C PHE A 61 16.23 -9.85 3.99
N VAL A 62 16.65 -11.03 4.45
CA VAL A 62 15.92 -12.29 4.27
C VAL A 62 15.39 -12.80 5.62
N GLU A 63 14.10 -13.16 5.65
CA GLU A 63 13.46 -13.73 6.85
C GLU A 63 14.14 -15.03 7.27
N GLY A 64 14.42 -15.14 8.58
CA GLY A 64 15.11 -16.31 9.15
C GLY A 64 16.62 -16.30 9.01
N GLU A 65 17.21 -15.39 8.22
CA GLU A 65 18.66 -15.19 8.13
C GLU A 65 19.09 -13.97 8.95
N ASN A 66 18.66 -12.78 8.55
CA ASN A 66 19.03 -11.50 9.17
C ASN A 66 17.83 -10.60 9.49
N VAL A 67 16.59 -11.09 9.26
CA VAL A 67 15.34 -10.41 9.55
C VAL A 67 14.36 -11.36 10.24
N THR A 68 13.62 -10.80 11.21
CA THR A 68 12.42 -11.43 11.78
C THR A 68 11.25 -10.46 11.59
N PHE A 69 10.13 -10.92 11.05
CA PHE A 69 8.92 -10.13 10.90
C PHE A 69 7.94 -10.34 12.05
N ILE A 70 7.39 -9.23 12.57
CA ILE A 70 6.20 -9.22 13.45
C ILE A 70 5.06 -8.63 12.62
N THR A 71 4.12 -9.47 12.20
CA THR A 71 3.00 -9.03 11.34
C THR A 71 1.71 -8.96 12.14
N GLN A 72 1.02 -7.81 12.07
CA GLN A 72 -0.29 -7.60 12.69
C GLN A 72 -1.23 -6.83 11.75
N ASN A 73 -2.54 -7.10 11.89
CA ASN A 73 -3.60 -6.47 11.12
C ASN A 73 -4.65 -5.87 12.05
N ALA A 74 -4.99 -4.60 11.83
CA ALA A 74 -5.92 -3.86 12.68
C ALA A 74 -7.40 -4.08 12.30
N GLN A 75 -7.71 -4.83 11.24
CA GLN A 75 -9.07 -5.16 10.81
C GLN A 75 -9.97 -3.92 10.62
N ALA A 76 -9.40 -2.82 10.13
CA ALA A 76 -10.02 -1.51 9.98
C ALA A 76 -10.55 -0.90 11.31
N ASP A 77 -10.03 -1.35 12.46
CA ASP A 77 -10.35 -0.81 13.78
C ASP A 77 -9.30 0.22 14.21
N MET A 78 -9.73 1.45 14.43
CA MET A 78 -8.85 2.56 14.82
C MET A 78 -8.23 2.38 16.21
N GLY A 79 -8.94 1.73 17.14
CA GLY A 79 -8.42 1.45 18.49
C GLY A 79 -7.31 0.39 18.44
N LEU A 80 -7.54 -0.68 17.70
CA LEU A 80 -6.53 -1.72 17.47
C LEU A 80 -5.33 -1.17 16.67
N THR A 81 -5.55 -0.26 15.71
CA THR A 81 -4.50 0.44 14.97
C THR A 81 -3.51 1.14 15.92
N GLN A 82 -4.03 1.90 16.91
CA GLN A 82 -3.20 2.57 17.90
C GLN A 82 -2.43 1.60 18.81
N GLN A 83 -3.07 0.48 19.20
CA GLN A 83 -2.44 -0.54 20.04
C GLN A 83 -1.29 -1.23 19.30
N ILE A 84 -1.51 -1.63 18.06
CA ILE A 84 -0.49 -2.25 17.19
C ILE A 84 0.68 -1.29 16.99
N ALA A 85 0.41 -0.04 16.65
CA ALA A 85 1.45 0.97 16.45
C ALA A 85 2.32 1.17 17.71
N ALA A 86 1.68 1.26 18.88
CA ALA A 86 2.38 1.41 20.15
C ALA A 86 3.23 0.19 20.54
N GLN A 87 2.75 -1.03 20.24
CA GLN A 87 3.51 -2.27 20.46
C GLN A 87 4.73 -2.32 19.52
N MET A 88 4.53 -2.08 18.22
CA MET A 88 5.62 -2.12 17.23
C MET A 88 6.72 -1.10 17.51
N ALA A 89 6.36 0.08 18.03
CA ALA A 89 7.33 1.10 18.45
C ALA A 89 8.26 0.65 19.59
N GLN A 90 7.86 -0.37 20.38
CA GLN A 90 8.66 -0.90 21.49
C GLN A 90 9.45 -2.15 21.10
N GLU A 91 8.98 -2.92 20.12
CA GLU A 91 9.50 -4.26 19.82
C GLU A 91 10.33 -4.31 18.54
N CYS A 92 10.22 -3.29 17.65
CA CYS A 92 10.81 -3.35 16.31
C CYS A 92 11.94 -2.34 16.09
N ASP A 93 12.88 -2.72 15.23
CA ASP A 93 13.97 -1.84 14.75
C ASP A 93 13.50 -0.93 13.60
N LEU A 94 12.43 -1.34 12.88
CA LEU A 94 11.78 -0.60 11.81
C LEU A 94 10.32 -1.02 11.72
N VAL A 95 9.42 -0.09 11.41
CA VAL A 95 8.00 -0.40 11.17
C VAL A 95 7.62 -0.12 9.72
N CYS A 96 7.14 -1.14 9.01
CA CYS A 96 6.41 -1.00 7.76
C CYS A 96 4.93 -0.80 8.08
N ALA A 97 4.41 0.39 7.77
CA ALA A 97 3.03 0.75 8.03
C ALA A 97 2.22 0.74 6.71
N ILE A 98 1.22 -0.12 6.61
CA ILE A 98 0.44 -0.34 5.40
C ILE A 98 -0.91 0.35 5.53
N ALA A 99 -1.19 1.28 4.64
CA ALA A 99 -2.31 2.22 4.55
C ALA A 99 -2.19 3.46 5.45
N THR A 100 -2.85 4.55 5.03
CA THR A 100 -2.77 5.87 5.67
C THR A 100 -3.09 5.87 7.16
N PRO A 101 -4.18 5.25 7.66
CA PRO A 101 -4.47 5.26 9.10
C PRO A 101 -3.38 4.57 9.93
N MET A 102 -2.83 3.46 9.46
CA MET A 102 -1.74 2.77 10.13
C MET A 102 -0.44 3.59 10.08
N ALA A 103 -0.14 4.22 8.95
CA ALA A 103 1.05 5.06 8.81
C ALA A 103 1.03 6.25 9.77
N GLN A 104 -0.12 6.90 9.93
CA GLN A 104 -0.30 7.99 10.90
C GLN A 104 -0.11 7.50 12.35
N ALA A 105 -0.71 6.36 12.70
CA ALA A 105 -0.58 5.79 14.04
C ALA A 105 0.86 5.36 14.34
N ALA A 106 1.52 4.65 13.40
CA ALA A 106 2.91 4.22 13.53
C ALA A 106 3.86 5.41 13.64
N PHE A 107 3.67 6.46 12.82
CA PHE A 107 4.47 7.68 12.91
C PHE A 107 4.39 8.31 14.30
N ASN A 108 3.16 8.49 14.81
CA ASN A 108 2.93 9.09 16.12
C ASN A 108 3.54 8.25 17.27
N ALA A 109 3.47 6.93 17.18
CA ALA A 109 4.01 6.03 18.21
C ALA A 109 5.55 5.92 18.16
N CYS A 110 6.13 5.93 16.96
CA CYS A 110 7.57 5.67 16.74
C CYS A 110 8.43 6.92 16.83
N MET A 111 7.91 8.12 16.54
CA MET A 111 8.71 9.33 16.39
C MET A 111 9.53 9.71 17.64
N ASP A 112 8.99 9.46 18.84
CA ASP A 112 9.66 9.76 20.10
C ASP A 112 10.56 8.60 20.58
N GLN A 113 10.39 7.41 20.01
CA GLN A 113 11.19 6.21 20.28
C GLN A 113 12.42 6.13 19.37
N GLY A 114 12.47 6.94 18.30
CA GLY A 114 13.52 6.90 17.29
C GLY A 114 13.46 5.70 16.37
N VAL A 115 12.33 4.96 16.35
CA VAL A 115 12.10 3.83 15.43
C VAL A 115 11.68 4.39 14.08
N PRO A 116 12.40 4.06 12.98
CA PRO A 116 12.03 4.53 11.65
C PRO A 116 10.74 3.85 11.16
N VAL A 117 9.93 4.65 10.46
CA VAL A 117 8.71 4.18 9.80
C VAL A 117 8.89 4.25 8.28
N VAL A 118 8.55 3.15 7.59
CA VAL A 118 8.45 3.13 6.13
C VAL A 118 7.02 2.74 5.76
N TYR A 119 6.28 3.68 5.18
CA TYR A 119 4.86 3.43 4.82
C TYR A 119 4.70 2.98 3.37
N THR A 120 3.61 2.27 3.10
CA THR A 120 3.13 1.93 1.74
C THR A 120 1.62 2.10 1.65
N ALA A 121 1.10 2.26 0.42
CA ALA A 121 -0.33 2.51 0.19
C ALA A 121 -0.86 3.73 0.97
N VAL A 122 -0.13 4.84 0.90
CA VAL A 122 -0.54 6.13 1.43
C VAL A 122 -0.81 7.08 0.28
N SER A 123 -2.08 7.44 0.07
CA SER A 123 -2.49 8.15 -1.16
C SER A 123 -2.09 9.63 -1.19
N ASP A 124 -2.00 10.26 -0.02
CA ASP A 124 -1.61 11.66 0.13
C ASP A 124 -0.70 11.83 1.35
N PRO A 125 0.61 11.54 1.23
CA PRO A 125 1.54 11.65 2.36
C PRO A 125 1.60 13.05 2.96
N THR A 126 1.47 14.09 2.14
CA THR A 126 1.50 15.49 2.60
C THR A 126 0.20 15.86 3.34
N GLY A 127 -0.95 15.52 2.77
CA GLY A 127 -2.25 15.72 3.43
C GLY A 127 -2.41 14.91 4.71
N ALA A 128 -1.77 13.74 4.78
CA ALA A 128 -1.70 12.91 5.98
C ALA A 128 -0.67 13.38 7.02
N MET A 129 0.08 14.46 6.75
CA MET A 129 1.17 15.00 7.60
C MET A 129 2.33 14.02 7.82
N LEU A 130 2.57 13.13 6.87
CA LEU A 130 3.67 12.15 6.89
C LEU A 130 4.88 12.63 6.07
N ALA A 131 4.69 13.66 5.24
CA ALA A 131 5.74 14.28 4.45
C ALA A 131 5.49 15.78 4.29
N ASP A 132 6.56 16.54 4.14
CA ASP A 132 6.53 17.95 3.74
C ASP A 132 6.34 18.11 2.22
N ALA A 133 6.24 19.33 1.73
CA ALA A 133 6.01 19.62 0.30
C ALA A 133 7.16 19.16 -0.63
N ASP A 134 8.35 18.94 -0.10
CA ASP A 134 9.50 18.37 -0.82
C ASP A 134 9.56 16.83 -0.78
N GLY A 135 8.56 16.21 -0.20
CA GLY A 135 8.44 14.76 -0.07
C GLY A 135 9.23 14.14 1.07
N LYS A 136 9.87 14.93 1.91
CA LYS A 136 10.69 14.51 3.05
C LYS A 136 9.97 14.77 4.36
N ASN A 137 10.60 14.37 5.46
CA ASN A 137 10.13 14.68 6.81
C ASN A 137 11.32 14.93 7.74
N ALA A 138 11.20 15.88 8.67
CA ALA A 138 12.24 16.11 9.69
C ALA A 138 12.39 14.94 10.69
N LYS A 139 11.47 13.99 10.70
CA LYS A 139 11.47 12.78 11.53
C LYS A 139 11.81 11.55 10.69
N ALA A 140 12.06 10.43 11.37
CA ALA A 140 12.49 9.18 10.75
C ALA A 140 11.32 8.44 10.02
N ILE A 141 10.79 9.04 8.97
CA ILE A 141 9.71 8.47 8.15
C ILE A 141 9.92 8.72 6.66
N THR A 142 9.61 7.72 5.85
CA THR A 142 9.51 7.77 4.37
C THR A 142 8.54 6.70 3.90
N GLY A 143 8.35 6.53 2.60
CA GLY A 143 7.52 5.45 2.07
C GLY A 143 7.13 5.61 0.61
N SER A 144 6.01 4.96 0.25
CA SER A 144 5.47 4.98 -1.11
C SER A 144 4.01 5.45 -1.14
N CYS A 145 3.67 6.19 -2.20
CA CYS A 145 2.38 6.82 -2.44
C CYS A 145 1.64 6.10 -3.56
N ASP A 146 0.36 5.80 -3.34
CA ASP A 146 -0.56 5.17 -4.30
C ASP A 146 -1.63 6.15 -4.84
N LEU A 147 -1.25 7.40 -5.08
CA LEU A 147 -2.16 8.42 -5.61
C LEU A 147 -2.85 7.92 -6.88
N LEU A 148 -4.19 7.94 -6.88
CA LEU A 148 -4.98 7.50 -8.03
C LEU A 148 -4.88 8.48 -9.21
N PRO A 149 -4.82 7.98 -10.44
CA PRO A 149 -4.86 8.78 -11.65
C PRO A 149 -6.31 9.23 -11.96
N VAL A 150 -6.87 10.13 -11.13
CA VAL A 150 -8.29 10.50 -11.14
C VAL A 150 -8.77 10.96 -12.54
N GLU A 151 -7.97 11.74 -13.26
CA GLU A 151 -8.37 12.20 -14.61
C GLU A 151 -8.41 11.03 -15.61
N ALA A 152 -7.48 10.06 -15.51
CA ALA A 152 -7.49 8.88 -16.36
C ALA A 152 -8.72 8.02 -16.04
N GLN A 153 -9.05 7.86 -14.76
CA GLN A 153 -10.24 7.14 -14.30
C GLN A 153 -11.54 7.82 -14.79
N LEU A 154 -11.65 9.14 -14.74
CA LEU A 154 -12.81 9.87 -15.26
C LEU A 154 -12.95 9.72 -16.78
N LYS A 155 -11.83 9.73 -17.53
CA LYS A 155 -11.81 9.45 -18.98
C LYS A 155 -12.28 8.01 -19.26
N LEU A 156 -11.80 7.04 -18.50
CA LEU A 156 -12.21 5.64 -18.59
C LEU A 156 -13.73 5.50 -18.38
N ILE A 157 -14.26 6.07 -17.29
CA ILE A 157 -15.70 6.04 -17.01
C ILE A 157 -16.49 6.66 -18.15
N ARG A 158 -16.05 7.79 -18.70
CA ARG A 158 -16.69 8.46 -19.85
C ARG A 158 -16.66 7.59 -21.10
N ALA A 159 -15.58 6.86 -21.37
CA ALA A 159 -15.47 5.96 -22.51
C ALA A 159 -16.44 4.79 -22.41
N PHE A 160 -16.57 4.18 -21.22
CA PHE A 160 -17.47 3.05 -20.97
C PHE A 160 -18.94 3.46 -20.88
N LEU A 161 -19.22 4.65 -20.35
CA LEU A 161 -20.57 5.17 -20.09
C LEU A 161 -20.76 6.57 -20.70
N PRO A 162 -20.89 6.68 -22.04
CA PRO A 162 -20.98 7.99 -22.72
C PRO A 162 -22.16 8.86 -22.27
N GLY A 163 -23.26 8.22 -21.81
CA GLY A 163 -24.47 8.91 -21.35
C GLY A 163 -24.53 9.21 -19.85
N ALA A 164 -23.58 8.74 -19.04
CA ALA A 164 -23.59 8.94 -17.60
C ALA A 164 -23.30 10.40 -17.25
N THR A 165 -23.91 10.87 -16.17
CA THR A 165 -23.77 12.24 -15.66
C THR A 165 -23.41 12.29 -14.20
N LYS A 166 -23.76 11.27 -13.43
CA LYS A 166 -23.57 11.21 -11.98
C LYS A 166 -22.78 10.00 -11.56
N ILE A 167 -21.68 10.25 -10.86
CA ILE A 167 -20.84 9.21 -10.28
C ILE A 167 -21.02 9.21 -8.75
N GLY A 168 -21.42 8.07 -8.20
CA GLY A 168 -21.47 7.87 -6.75
C GLY A 168 -20.10 7.47 -6.19
N ILE A 169 -19.73 8.04 -5.06
CA ILE A 169 -18.53 7.68 -4.32
C ILE A 169 -18.90 7.44 -2.87
N LEU A 170 -18.72 6.20 -2.39
CA LEU A 170 -18.67 5.92 -0.95
C LEU A 170 -17.29 6.24 -0.42
N TYR A 171 -17.25 6.84 0.78
CA TYR A 171 -15.97 7.13 1.44
C TYR A 171 -16.10 7.05 2.95
N THR A 172 -15.03 6.64 3.61
CA THR A 172 -14.95 6.57 5.07
C THR A 172 -14.47 7.92 5.62
N THR A 173 -15.28 8.55 6.46
CA THR A 173 -15.04 9.91 6.95
C THR A 173 -13.85 10.06 7.89
N SER A 174 -13.35 8.95 8.44
CA SER A 174 -12.15 8.89 9.29
C SER A 174 -10.86 8.55 8.52
N GLU A 175 -10.94 8.27 7.22
CA GLU A 175 -9.77 7.98 6.38
C GLU A 175 -9.34 9.22 5.59
N THR A 176 -8.19 9.81 5.95
CA THR A 176 -7.64 11.01 5.30
C THR A 176 -7.38 10.80 3.80
N ASN A 177 -6.92 9.60 3.40
CA ASN A 177 -6.76 9.21 1.99
C ASN A 177 -8.07 9.35 1.21
N SER A 178 -9.18 8.91 1.77
CA SER A 178 -10.49 8.94 1.14
C SER A 178 -10.99 10.37 0.94
N GLU A 179 -10.84 11.24 1.96
CA GLU A 179 -11.20 12.65 1.83
C GLU A 179 -10.34 13.39 0.79
N SER A 180 -9.02 13.14 0.75
CA SER A 180 -8.12 13.75 -0.22
C SER A 180 -8.49 13.35 -1.65
N GLN A 181 -8.74 12.07 -1.90
CA GLN A 181 -9.13 11.56 -3.22
C GLN A 181 -10.52 12.06 -3.64
N LEU A 182 -11.50 12.07 -2.73
CA LEU A 182 -12.83 12.62 -3.02
C LEU A 182 -12.74 14.08 -3.50
N LYS A 183 -11.91 14.90 -2.85
CA LYS A 183 -11.67 16.29 -3.27
C LYS A 183 -11.13 16.36 -4.70
N LEU A 184 -10.19 15.47 -5.07
CA LEU A 184 -9.65 15.42 -6.44
C LEU A 184 -10.75 15.04 -7.45
N TYR A 185 -11.60 14.05 -7.15
CA TYR A 185 -12.73 13.72 -8.02
C TYR A 185 -13.69 14.91 -8.18
N GLN A 186 -14.05 15.59 -7.09
CA GLN A 186 -14.92 16.78 -7.14
C GLN A 186 -14.31 17.93 -7.94
N GLN A 187 -12.98 18.12 -7.88
CA GLN A 187 -12.28 19.16 -8.64
C GLN A 187 -12.26 18.88 -10.15
N HIS A 188 -12.09 17.61 -10.54
CA HIS A 188 -11.87 17.25 -11.94
C HIS A 188 -13.14 16.80 -12.68
N ALA A 189 -14.17 16.29 -11.98
CA ALA A 189 -15.34 15.64 -12.58
C ALA A 189 -16.07 16.49 -13.61
N ALA A 190 -16.26 17.79 -13.33
CA ALA A 190 -17.00 18.68 -14.21
C ALA A 190 -16.36 18.83 -15.61
N ALA A 191 -15.02 18.76 -15.70
CA ALA A 191 -14.29 18.82 -16.98
C ALA A 191 -14.59 17.60 -17.87
N TYR A 192 -15.03 16.49 -17.27
CA TYR A 192 -15.44 15.26 -17.96
C TYR A 192 -16.96 15.10 -18.04
N GLY A 193 -17.73 16.14 -17.68
CA GLY A 193 -19.18 16.14 -17.72
C GLY A 193 -19.86 15.34 -16.62
N PHE A 194 -19.20 15.15 -15.47
CA PHE A 194 -19.74 14.43 -14.34
C PHE A 194 -20.03 15.34 -13.13
N GLU A 195 -21.04 14.96 -12.37
CA GLU A 195 -21.31 15.38 -11.00
C GLU A 195 -20.93 14.24 -10.05
N ILE A 196 -20.17 14.54 -8.99
CA ILE A 196 -19.86 13.58 -7.94
C ILE A 196 -20.93 13.64 -6.86
N VAL A 197 -21.51 12.50 -6.53
CA VAL A 197 -22.48 12.33 -5.44
C VAL A 197 -21.81 11.52 -4.33
N PRO A 198 -21.25 12.17 -3.30
CA PRO A 198 -20.56 11.48 -2.23
C PRO A 198 -21.54 10.93 -1.18
N ALA A 199 -21.19 9.79 -0.58
CA ALA A 199 -21.87 9.25 0.58
C ALA A 199 -20.84 8.81 1.63
N GLY A 200 -20.78 9.56 2.76
CA GLY A 200 -19.87 9.26 3.86
C GLY A 200 -20.39 8.14 4.74
N ILE A 201 -19.49 7.26 5.17
CA ILE A 201 -19.74 6.23 6.18
C ILE A 201 -18.73 6.39 7.35
N SER A 202 -19.10 5.93 8.51
CA SER A 202 -18.21 5.91 9.67
C SER A 202 -17.58 4.54 9.88
N THR A 203 -18.32 3.49 9.53
CA THR A 203 -17.90 2.09 9.65
C THR A 203 -18.45 1.26 8.48
N GLY A 204 -17.89 0.06 8.28
CA GLY A 204 -18.41 -0.88 7.27
C GLY A 204 -19.88 -1.28 7.47
N ALA A 205 -20.38 -1.24 8.70
CA ALA A 205 -21.79 -1.53 8.98
C ALA A 205 -22.76 -0.51 8.34
N ASP A 206 -22.32 0.72 8.11
CA ASP A 206 -23.14 1.78 7.50
C ASP A 206 -23.26 1.63 5.98
N LEU A 207 -22.37 0.85 5.36
CA LEU A 207 -22.20 0.75 3.90
C LEU A 207 -23.50 0.34 3.19
N SER A 208 -24.20 -0.66 3.72
CA SER A 208 -25.44 -1.14 3.11
C SER A 208 -26.52 -0.06 3.03
N LEU A 209 -26.72 0.70 4.09
CA LEU A 209 -27.71 1.78 4.14
C LEU A 209 -27.30 2.97 3.25
N ALA A 210 -26.02 3.31 3.27
CA ALA A 210 -25.49 4.37 2.41
C ALA A 210 -25.68 4.04 0.91
N LEU A 211 -25.45 2.78 0.52
CA LEU A 211 -25.71 2.33 -0.86
C LEU A 211 -27.19 2.38 -1.25
N ASP A 212 -28.11 2.00 -0.35
CA ASP A 212 -29.54 2.08 -0.61
C ASP A 212 -30.01 3.52 -0.91
N SER A 213 -29.34 4.50 -0.27
CA SER A 213 -29.61 5.92 -0.51
C SER A 213 -28.91 6.47 -1.76
N LEU A 214 -27.71 5.97 -2.08
CA LEU A 214 -26.86 6.49 -3.15
C LEU A 214 -27.27 5.95 -4.52
N LEU A 215 -27.48 4.64 -4.66
CA LEU A 215 -27.69 3.95 -5.94
C LEU A 215 -28.85 4.50 -6.79
N PRO A 216 -30.00 4.93 -6.21
CA PRO A 216 -31.09 5.52 -7.02
C PRO A 216 -30.72 6.87 -7.67
N ASN A 217 -29.68 7.55 -7.19
CA ASN A 217 -29.34 8.92 -7.55
C ASN A 217 -28.12 9.03 -8.47
N VAL A 218 -27.50 7.90 -8.88
CA VAL A 218 -26.26 7.87 -9.67
C VAL A 218 -26.36 6.94 -10.86
N ASP A 219 -25.50 7.14 -11.85
CA ASP A 219 -25.42 6.30 -13.04
C ASP A 219 -24.43 5.14 -12.85
N CYS A 220 -23.38 5.36 -12.07
CA CYS A 220 -22.37 4.36 -11.72
C CYS A 220 -21.74 4.71 -10.37
N LEU A 221 -20.94 3.79 -9.84
CA LEU A 221 -20.04 4.02 -8.72
C LEU A 221 -18.58 4.00 -9.18
N THR A 222 -17.72 4.74 -8.48
CA THR A 222 -16.27 4.55 -8.56
C THR A 222 -15.67 4.47 -7.16
N ASN A 223 -14.73 3.56 -6.98
CA ASN A 223 -14.05 3.39 -5.71
C ASN A 223 -12.83 4.30 -5.59
N LEU A 224 -12.55 4.69 -4.37
CA LEU A 224 -11.29 5.25 -3.93
C LEU A 224 -10.36 4.13 -3.41
N THR A 225 -9.16 4.45 -2.97
CA THR A 225 -8.34 3.55 -2.14
C THR A 225 -8.79 3.63 -0.67
N ASP A 226 -10.09 3.52 -0.45
CA ASP A 226 -10.74 3.52 0.86
C ASP A 226 -10.71 2.12 1.45
N ASN A 227 -9.96 1.93 2.52
CA ASN A 227 -9.71 0.60 3.06
C ASN A 227 -10.96 -0.06 3.63
N THR A 228 -11.82 0.72 4.29
CA THR A 228 -13.07 0.23 4.85
C THR A 228 -14.04 -0.16 3.73
N VAL A 229 -14.24 0.71 2.74
CA VAL A 229 -15.13 0.43 1.60
C VAL A 229 -14.65 -0.79 0.81
N VAL A 230 -13.34 -0.89 0.54
CA VAL A 230 -12.76 -2.02 -0.21
C VAL A 230 -12.91 -3.34 0.55
N SER A 231 -12.77 -3.35 1.87
CA SER A 231 -13.02 -4.54 2.70
C SER A 231 -14.46 -5.07 2.58
N TYR A 232 -15.42 -4.22 2.20
CA TYR A 232 -16.83 -4.57 1.98
C TYR A 232 -17.23 -4.58 0.50
N LEU A 233 -16.25 -4.70 -0.42
CA LEU A 233 -16.47 -4.65 -1.87
C LEU A 233 -17.55 -5.63 -2.34
N ALA A 234 -17.59 -6.85 -1.82
CA ALA A 234 -18.59 -7.85 -2.19
C ALA A 234 -20.02 -7.37 -1.92
N VAL A 235 -20.27 -6.74 -0.76
CA VAL A 235 -21.58 -6.18 -0.42
C VAL A 235 -21.96 -5.02 -1.35
N MET A 236 -20.98 -4.18 -1.70
CA MET A 236 -21.19 -3.09 -2.65
C MET A 236 -21.58 -3.63 -4.03
N LEU A 237 -20.83 -4.61 -4.54
CA LEU A 237 -21.07 -5.22 -5.85
C LEU A 237 -22.44 -5.92 -5.92
N ASP A 238 -22.82 -6.65 -4.88
CA ASP A 238 -24.14 -7.31 -4.84
C ASP A 238 -25.28 -6.28 -4.95
N LYS A 239 -25.22 -5.18 -4.21
CA LYS A 239 -26.26 -4.14 -4.28
C LYS A 239 -26.22 -3.35 -5.57
N ALA A 240 -25.04 -2.99 -6.06
CA ALA A 240 -24.88 -2.28 -7.32
C ALA A 240 -25.38 -3.11 -8.51
N ASN A 241 -25.04 -4.40 -8.58
CA ASN A 241 -25.49 -5.32 -9.60
C ASN A 241 -27.01 -5.51 -9.55
N ALA A 242 -27.60 -5.65 -8.35
CA ALA A 242 -29.07 -5.73 -8.20
C ALA A 242 -29.77 -4.46 -8.69
N ALA A 243 -29.11 -3.30 -8.59
CA ALA A 243 -29.61 -2.02 -9.11
C ALA A 243 -29.23 -1.77 -10.59
N GLY A 244 -28.50 -2.67 -11.24
CA GLY A 244 -28.00 -2.49 -12.61
C GLY A 244 -26.99 -1.35 -12.74
N LYS A 245 -26.23 -1.04 -11.68
CA LYS A 245 -25.26 0.05 -11.66
C LYS A 245 -23.84 -0.50 -11.72
N PRO A 246 -23.03 -0.10 -12.73
CA PRO A 246 -21.64 -0.50 -12.81
C PRO A 246 -20.80 0.13 -11.69
N VAL A 247 -19.82 -0.64 -11.20
CA VAL A 247 -18.81 -0.18 -10.24
C VAL A 247 -17.45 -0.18 -10.94
N PHE A 248 -16.78 0.97 -10.95
CA PHE A 248 -15.39 1.09 -11.39
C PHE A 248 -14.46 0.96 -10.19
N GLY A 249 -13.46 0.10 -10.31
CA GLY A 249 -12.47 -0.12 -9.28
C GLY A 249 -11.39 0.96 -9.27
N SER A 250 -10.57 0.97 -8.23
CA SER A 250 -9.38 1.80 -8.13
C SER A 250 -8.09 1.04 -8.48
N GLU A 251 -8.18 -0.30 -8.66
CA GLU A 251 -7.03 -1.17 -9.00
C GLU A 251 -7.49 -2.55 -9.49
N ILE A 252 -6.53 -3.38 -9.94
CA ILE A 252 -6.77 -4.65 -10.64
C ILE A 252 -7.53 -5.69 -9.80
N GLU A 253 -7.26 -5.80 -8.49
CA GLU A 253 -7.93 -6.83 -7.66
C GLU A 253 -9.43 -6.55 -7.53
N GLN A 254 -9.83 -5.28 -7.48
CA GLN A 254 -11.24 -4.92 -7.49
C GLN A 254 -11.91 -5.29 -8.83
N VAL A 255 -11.20 -5.17 -9.95
CA VAL A 255 -11.71 -5.59 -11.27
C VAL A 255 -11.82 -7.11 -11.37
N LYS A 256 -10.84 -7.86 -10.86
CA LYS A 256 -10.92 -9.32 -10.74
C LYS A 256 -12.10 -9.77 -9.87
N ASN A 257 -12.41 -9.00 -8.83
CA ASN A 257 -13.51 -9.28 -7.90
C ASN A 257 -14.88 -8.77 -8.36
N GLY A 258 -14.99 -8.16 -9.56
CA GLY A 258 -16.29 -7.84 -10.16
C GLY A 258 -16.54 -6.37 -10.48
N CYS A 259 -15.58 -5.47 -10.29
CA CYS A 259 -15.64 -4.14 -10.88
C CYS A 259 -15.50 -4.21 -12.42
N VAL A 260 -16.05 -3.21 -13.13
CA VAL A 260 -16.07 -3.19 -14.60
C VAL A 260 -14.69 -2.93 -15.18
N ALA A 261 -14.00 -1.91 -14.66
CA ALA A 261 -12.68 -1.49 -15.12
C ALA A 261 -11.99 -0.59 -14.08
N SER A 262 -10.69 -0.39 -14.23
CA SER A 262 -9.90 0.55 -13.44
C SER A 262 -8.70 1.09 -14.22
N GLU A 263 -8.34 2.35 -13.92
CA GLU A 263 -6.99 2.89 -14.08
C GLU A 263 -6.34 2.79 -12.70
N GLY A 264 -5.41 1.91 -12.51
CA GLY A 264 -5.02 1.53 -11.15
C GLY A 264 -3.55 1.61 -10.84
N VAL A 265 -3.24 1.16 -9.63
CA VAL A 265 -1.90 1.00 -9.07
C VAL A 265 -1.58 -0.49 -9.00
N GLU A 266 -0.33 -0.86 -9.26
CA GLU A 266 0.14 -2.24 -9.07
C GLU A 266 0.80 -2.33 -7.67
N TYR A 267 0.13 -3.02 -6.75
CA TYR A 267 0.48 -2.99 -5.33
C TYR A 267 1.66 -3.88 -4.94
N ILE A 268 1.97 -4.95 -5.69
CA ILE A 268 3.20 -5.73 -5.46
C ILE A 268 4.43 -4.88 -5.81
N ALA A 269 4.42 -4.19 -6.96
CA ALA A 269 5.52 -3.29 -7.34
C ALA A 269 5.69 -2.13 -6.35
N LEU A 270 4.57 -1.55 -5.87
CA LEU A 270 4.59 -0.52 -4.84
C LEU A 270 5.22 -1.03 -3.55
N GLY A 271 4.83 -2.21 -3.10
CA GLY A 271 5.42 -2.89 -1.95
C GLY A 271 6.92 -3.14 -2.12
N LYS A 272 7.37 -3.61 -3.28
CA LYS A 272 8.80 -3.80 -3.60
C LYS A 272 9.60 -2.50 -3.52
N GLN A 273 9.07 -1.40 -4.05
CA GLN A 273 9.68 -0.09 -3.90
C GLN A 273 9.82 0.30 -2.43
N THR A 274 8.79 0.02 -1.62
CA THR A 274 8.82 0.27 -0.17
C THR A 274 9.87 -0.60 0.53
N GLY A 275 10.01 -1.88 0.15
CA GLY A 275 11.06 -2.77 0.65
C GLY A 275 12.46 -2.24 0.35
N ALA A 276 12.67 -1.70 -0.86
CA ALA A 276 13.94 -1.08 -1.23
C ALA A 276 14.23 0.20 -0.42
N LEU A 277 13.21 1.01 -0.06
CA LEU A 277 13.37 2.14 0.85
C LEU A 277 13.73 1.68 2.27
N ALA A 278 13.06 0.64 2.77
CA ALA A 278 13.36 0.06 4.08
C ALA A 278 14.80 -0.47 4.14
N ALA A 279 15.28 -1.10 3.08
CA ALA A 279 16.67 -1.57 2.97
C ALA A 279 17.69 -0.41 3.06
N GLN A 280 17.41 0.75 2.46
CA GLN A 280 18.26 1.94 2.60
C GLN A 280 18.31 2.43 4.06
N VAL A 281 17.15 2.44 4.73
CA VAL A 281 17.04 2.83 6.14
C VAL A 281 17.81 1.87 7.04
N LEU A 282 17.66 0.55 6.85
CA LEU A 282 18.41 -0.47 7.58
C LEU A 282 19.92 -0.40 7.30
N GLY A 283 20.29 0.05 6.10
CA GLY A 283 21.67 0.35 5.71
C GLY A 283 22.26 1.61 6.35
N GLY A 284 21.46 2.37 7.11
CA GLY A 284 21.91 3.53 7.88
C GLY A 284 21.55 4.90 7.30
N THR A 285 20.78 4.94 6.20
CA THR A 285 20.25 6.21 5.67
C THR A 285 19.12 6.71 6.58
N PHE A 286 19.15 7.97 6.98
CA PHE A 286 18.07 8.55 7.78
C PHE A 286 16.76 8.61 6.95
N ALA A 287 15.71 7.95 7.42
CA ALA A 287 14.46 7.81 6.66
C ALA A 287 13.87 9.17 6.24
N GLY A 288 13.95 10.18 7.10
CA GLY A 288 13.41 11.50 6.82
C GLY A 288 14.13 12.28 5.69
N GLU A 289 15.34 11.88 5.29
CA GLU A 289 16.05 12.44 4.13
C GLU A 289 15.68 11.79 2.82
N ILE A 290 14.99 10.65 2.85
CA ILE A 290 14.55 9.92 1.67
C ILE A 290 13.17 10.45 1.28
N PRO A 291 13.00 11.12 0.12
CA PRO A 291 11.68 11.51 -0.35
C PRO A 291 10.81 10.28 -0.58
N PHE A 292 9.52 10.39 -0.32
CA PHE A 292 8.62 9.31 -0.69
C PHE A 292 8.59 9.10 -2.22
N VAL A 293 8.34 7.87 -2.64
CA VAL A 293 8.18 7.52 -4.04
C VAL A 293 6.70 7.39 -4.39
N SER A 294 6.31 7.87 -5.57
CA SER A 294 4.96 7.67 -6.08
C SER A 294 4.90 6.45 -6.99
N SER A 295 3.80 5.73 -6.96
CA SER A 295 3.47 4.71 -7.94
C SER A 295 3.61 5.30 -9.36
N GLN A 296 4.17 4.52 -10.29
CA GLN A 296 4.27 4.90 -11.71
C GLN A 296 2.93 4.75 -12.45
N GLY A 297 1.84 4.49 -11.75
CA GLY A 297 0.56 4.06 -12.28
C GLY A 297 0.54 2.57 -12.57
N GLY A 298 -0.63 2.05 -12.91
CA GLY A 298 -0.84 0.66 -13.30
C GLY A 298 -1.32 0.56 -14.74
N GLU A 299 -1.40 -0.64 -15.25
CA GLU A 299 -2.06 -0.93 -16.51
C GLU A 299 -3.58 -0.79 -16.35
N MET A 300 -4.26 -0.21 -17.36
CA MET A 300 -5.72 -0.21 -17.39
C MET A 300 -6.22 -1.66 -17.44
N THR A 301 -7.17 -1.98 -16.57
CA THR A 301 -7.78 -3.30 -16.50
C THR A 301 -9.28 -3.23 -16.66
N TYR A 302 -9.87 -4.26 -17.27
CA TYR A 302 -11.31 -4.39 -17.40
C TYR A 302 -11.74 -5.86 -17.26
N ASN A 303 -13.03 -6.06 -16.96
CA ASN A 303 -13.67 -7.36 -16.85
C ASN A 303 -14.76 -7.48 -17.93
N SER A 304 -14.45 -8.19 -19.02
CA SER A 304 -15.36 -8.35 -20.16
C SER A 304 -16.64 -9.08 -19.78
N GLN A 305 -16.62 -10.01 -18.83
CA GLN A 305 -17.81 -10.73 -18.36
C GLN A 305 -18.76 -9.82 -17.59
N VAL A 306 -18.22 -8.99 -16.69
CA VAL A 306 -18.99 -7.99 -15.92
C VAL A 306 -19.59 -6.94 -16.86
N ALA A 307 -18.79 -6.43 -17.80
CA ALA A 307 -19.27 -5.47 -18.80
C ALA A 307 -20.44 -6.06 -19.63
N ALA A 308 -20.30 -7.31 -20.08
CA ALA A 308 -21.36 -7.99 -20.84
C ALA A 308 -22.64 -8.19 -20.00
N ALA A 309 -22.51 -8.59 -18.73
CA ALA A 309 -23.64 -8.77 -17.83
C ALA A 309 -24.41 -7.46 -17.55
N LEU A 310 -23.71 -6.33 -17.56
CA LEU A 310 -24.28 -4.99 -17.40
C LEU A 310 -24.65 -4.31 -18.74
N HIS A 311 -24.55 -5.03 -19.86
CA HIS A 311 -24.80 -4.51 -21.22
C HIS A 311 -23.93 -3.30 -21.60
N ILE A 312 -22.70 -3.26 -21.09
CA ILE A 312 -21.73 -2.20 -21.38
C ILE A 312 -20.86 -2.64 -22.56
N THR A 313 -20.79 -1.81 -23.59
CA THR A 313 -19.85 -2.01 -24.70
C THR A 313 -18.49 -1.45 -24.33
N ILE A 314 -17.46 -2.29 -24.29
CA ILE A 314 -16.10 -1.86 -24.06
C ILE A 314 -15.56 -1.25 -25.38
N PRO A 315 -15.12 0.03 -25.39
CA PRO A 315 -14.60 0.64 -26.62
C PRO A 315 -13.34 -0.06 -27.13
N GLU A 316 -13.17 -0.17 -28.46
CA GLU A 316 -12.02 -0.84 -29.08
C GLU A 316 -10.67 -0.24 -28.62
N ALA A 317 -10.62 1.08 -28.45
CA ALA A 317 -9.42 1.76 -27.95
C ALA A 317 -9.04 1.30 -26.53
N GLU A 318 -10.03 1.04 -25.66
CA GLU A 318 -9.81 0.56 -24.31
C GLU A 318 -9.44 -0.93 -24.30
N GLN A 319 -10.02 -1.73 -25.17
CA GLN A 319 -9.63 -3.14 -25.34
C GLN A 319 -8.17 -3.28 -25.83
N ALA A 320 -7.73 -2.37 -26.70
CA ALA A 320 -6.40 -2.41 -27.28
C ALA A 320 -5.28 -2.04 -26.29
N ARG A 321 -5.58 -1.23 -25.27
CA ARG A 321 -4.59 -0.77 -24.29
C ARG A 321 -4.69 -1.44 -22.92
N GLY A 322 -5.78 -2.12 -22.64
CA GLY A 322 -6.06 -2.67 -21.32
C GLY A 322 -5.95 -4.19 -21.28
N MET A 323 -5.84 -4.70 -20.07
CA MET A 323 -5.84 -6.13 -19.79
C MET A 323 -7.24 -6.62 -19.40
N ASP A 324 -7.75 -7.64 -20.10
CA ASP A 324 -8.99 -8.31 -19.72
C ASP A 324 -8.72 -9.37 -18.64
N VAL A 325 -9.18 -9.10 -17.41
CA VAL A 325 -8.99 -10.02 -16.28
C VAL A 325 -9.89 -11.25 -16.33
N ALA A 326 -10.94 -11.25 -17.19
CA ALA A 326 -11.85 -12.39 -17.33
C ALA A 326 -11.29 -13.50 -18.23
N GLN A 327 -10.20 -13.26 -18.95
CA GLN A 327 -9.60 -14.21 -19.91
C GLN A 327 -8.41 -15.00 -19.35
N LYS A 328 -8.16 -14.93 -18.04
CA LYS A 328 -7.05 -15.65 -17.39
C LYS A 328 -7.51 -16.92 -16.70
#